data_97bb92689584683832b5958e128b2c89
#
_entry.id   97bb92689584683832b5958e128b2c89
#
_cell.length_a   1.000
_cell.length_b   1.000
_cell.length_c   1.000
_cell.angle_alpha   90.00
_cell.angle_beta   90.00
_cell.angle_gamma   90.00
#
_symmetry.space_group_name_H-M   'P 1'
#
loop_
_entity.id
_entity.type
_entity.pdbx_description
1 polymer ?
#
loop_
_entity_poly.entity_id
_entity_poly.type
_entity_poly.pdbx_seq_one_letter_code
_entity_poly.pdbx_strand_id
1 'polypeptide(L)'
;MLTSRLTALPAVREKMTPIQRRLAAAGGVVLEGRDTGSVVCPDAEVKIYLDADLTERARRRLAELTSRGLSASYGDVQAELAQRDRQDMERELAPLRKPDGAITVDSTGVPPEVVVQSILDAVEQARCCTRS
;
A
#
# COMPACT_ATOMS: atom_id res chain seq x y z
N MET A 1 13.82 -5.17 5.14
CA MET A 1 14.73 -4.35 4.31
C MET A 1 15.25 -5.03 3.04
N LEU A 2 15.54 -6.32 3.00
CA LEU A 2 16.05 -7.00 1.79
C LEU A 2 15.05 -6.92 0.61
N THR A 3 13.76 -7.16 0.86
CA THR A 3 12.70 -7.14 -0.15
C THR A 3 12.57 -5.78 -0.84
N SER A 4 12.60 -4.68 -0.09
CA SER A 4 12.51 -3.34 -0.65
C SER A 4 13.68 -3.00 -1.59
N ARG A 5 14.88 -3.48 -1.27
CA ARG A 5 16.08 -3.28 -2.13
C ARG A 5 16.02 -4.12 -3.40
N LEU A 6 15.54 -5.36 -3.30
CA LEU A 6 15.39 -6.25 -4.46
C LEU A 6 14.30 -5.75 -5.42
N THR A 7 13.18 -5.28 -4.91
CA THR A 7 12.07 -4.75 -5.74
C THR A 7 12.37 -3.39 -6.37
N ALA A 8 13.44 -2.74 -5.97
CA ALA A 8 13.94 -1.55 -6.66
C ALA A 8 14.74 -1.86 -7.94
N LEU A 9 15.17 -3.11 -8.14
CA LEU A 9 15.95 -3.52 -9.31
C LEU A 9 15.04 -3.66 -10.55
N PRO A 10 15.35 -2.97 -11.68
CA PRO A 10 14.55 -3.02 -12.89
C PRO A 10 14.30 -4.45 -13.38
N ALA A 11 15.34 -5.29 -13.44
CA ALA A 11 15.23 -6.67 -13.90
C ALA A 11 14.29 -7.54 -13.05
N VAL A 12 14.17 -7.26 -11.75
CA VAL A 12 13.21 -7.95 -10.86
C VAL A 12 11.80 -7.49 -11.19
N ARG A 13 11.60 -6.19 -11.39
CA ARG A 13 10.29 -5.62 -11.71
C ARG A 13 9.79 -6.10 -13.06
N GLU A 14 10.65 -6.13 -14.08
CA GLU A 14 10.31 -6.63 -15.42
C GLU A 14 9.78 -8.07 -15.39
N LYS A 15 10.31 -8.90 -14.50
CA LYS A 15 9.82 -10.29 -14.33
C LYS A 15 8.59 -10.39 -13.46
N MET A 16 8.51 -9.62 -12.37
CA MET A 16 7.43 -9.75 -11.38
C MET A 16 6.13 -9.09 -11.84
N THR A 17 6.19 -7.93 -12.49
CA THR A 17 4.99 -7.20 -12.92
C THR A 17 4.08 -8.03 -13.84
N PRO A 18 4.60 -8.72 -14.88
CA PRO A 18 3.75 -9.57 -15.72
C PRO A 18 3.13 -10.75 -14.97
N ILE A 19 3.82 -11.29 -13.97
CA ILE A 19 3.29 -12.37 -13.12
C ILE A 19 2.12 -11.84 -12.27
N GLN A 20 2.30 -10.70 -11.62
CA GLN A 20 1.28 -10.06 -10.82
C GLN A 20 0.03 -9.71 -11.66
N ARG A 21 0.23 -9.16 -12.86
CA ARG A 21 -0.86 -8.88 -13.81
C ARG A 21 -1.65 -10.13 -14.19
N ARG A 22 -0.97 -11.23 -14.48
CA ARG A 22 -1.63 -12.51 -14.79
C ARG A 22 -2.46 -13.04 -13.62
N LEU A 23 -1.94 -12.93 -12.40
CA LEU A 23 -2.68 -13.34 -11.21
C LEU A 23 -3.91 -12.46 -10.97
N ALA A 24 -3.82 -11.17 -11.29
CA ALA A 24 -4.92 -10.23 -11.15
C ALA A 24 -5.98 -10.36 -12.27
N ALA A 25 -5.59 -10.83 -13.45
CA ALA A 25 -6.46 -10.87 -14.64
C ALA A 25 -7.71 -11.77 -14.47
N ALA A 26 -7.66 -12.75 -13.57
CA ALA A 26 -8.80 -13.60 -13.25
C ALA A 26 -9.90 -12.88 -12.45
N GLY A 27 -9.64 -11.70 -11.90
CA GLY A 27 -10.54 -10.97 -11.02
C GLY A 27 -10.68 -11.60 -9.63
N GLY A 28 -11.47 -10.97 -8.78
CA GLY A 28 -11.76 -11.48 -7.43
C GLY A 28 -10.53 -11.53 -6.51
N VAL A 29 -9.53 -10.69 -6.75
CA VAL A 29 -8.30 -10.62 -5.96
C VAL A 29 -8.14 -9.26 -5.30
N VAL A 30 -7.48 -9.24 -4.15
CA VAL A 30 -7.03 -8.03 -3.48
C VAL A 30 -5.51 -8.01 -3.55
N LEU A 31 -4.96 -6.93 -4.06
CA LEU A 31 -3.53 -6.70 -4.14
C LEU A 31 -3.13 -5.54 -3.24
N GLU A 32 -2.05 -5.71 -2.50
CA GLU A 32 -1.42 -4.64 -1.74
C GLU A 32 -0.03 -4.31 -2.28
N GLY A 33 0.36 -3.06 -2.21
CA GLY A 33 1.69 -2.61 -2.62
C GLY A 33 1.74 -1.11 -2.87
N ARG A 34 2.92 -0.64 -3.24
CA ARG A 34 3.20 0.78 -3.47
C ARG A 34 2.82 1.25 -4.88
N ASP A 35 2.77 0.34 -5.81
CA ASP A 35 2.58 0.59 -7.24
C ASP A 35 1.52 -0.33 -7.88
N THR A 36 0.76 -1.05 -7.06
CA THR A 36 -0.27 -1.97 -7.53
C THR A 36 -1.33 -1.26 -8.37
N GLY A 37 -1.84 -0.12 -7.92
CA GLY A 37 -2.88 0.63 -8.60
C GLY A 37 -2.36 1.58 -9.70
N SER A 38 -1.05 1.83 -9.79
CA SER A 38 -0.47 2.70 -10.81
C SER A 38 0.25 1.96 -11.93
N VAL A 39 0.86 0.80 -11.62
CA VAL A 39 1.70 0.03 -12.56
C VAL A 39 1.17 -1.37 -12.80
N VAL A 40 0.80 -2.11 -11.76
CA VAL A 40 0.38 -3.51 -11.91
C VAL A 40 -1.03 -3.60 -12.47
N CYS A 41 -1.99 -2.93 -11.86
CA CYS A 41 -3.40 -2.93 -12.22
C CYS A 41 -3.95 -1.49 -12.32
N PRO A 42 -3.51 -0.71 -13.33
CA PRO A 42 -3.98 0.67 -13.50
C PRO A 42 -5.49 0.75 -13.80
N ASP A 43 -6.06 -0.32 -14.35
CA ASP A 43 -7.47 -0.41 -14.73
C ASP A 43 -8.31 -1.17 -13.66
N ALA A 44 -7.80 -1.31 -12.43
CA ALA A 44 -8.54 -1.95 -11.36
C ALA A 44 -9.85 -1.19 -11.08
N GLU A 45 -10.95 -1.94 -10.92
CA GLU A 45 -12.31 -1.39 -10.65
C GLU A 45 -12.34 -0.54 -9.38
N VAL A 46 -11.61 -0.96 -8.36
CA VAL A 46 -11.46 -0.22 -7.11
C VAL A 46 -9.99 -0.06 -6.77
N LYS A 47 -9.59 1.17 -6.57
CA LYS A 47 -8.24 1.53 -6.10
C LYS A 47 -8.37 2.28 -4.80
N ILE A 48 -7.74 1.78 -3.76
CA ILE A 48 -7.70 2.40 -2.44
C ILE A 48 -6.29 2.94 -2.19
N TYR A 49 -6.20 4.20 -1.86
CA TYR A 49 -4.98 4.81 -1.32
C TYR A 49 -5.15 4.91 0.19
N LEU A 50 -4.61 3.90 0.88
CA LEU A 50 -4.65 3.83 2.34
C LEU A 50 -3.52 4.68 2.91
N ASP A 51 -3.87 5.69 3.68
CA ASP A 51 -2.95 6.63 4.30
C ASP A 51 -3.07 6.64 5.83
N ALA A 52 -2.04 7.13 6.48
CA ALA A 52 -2.02 7.52 7.88
C ALA A 52 -0.85 8.47 8.11
N ASP A 53 -0.98 9.37 9.08
CA ASP A 53 0.14 10.24 9.44
C ASP A 53 1.37 9.44 9.91
N LEU A 54 2.54 10.06 9.81
CA LEU A 54 3.81 9.42 10.16
C LEU A 54 3.87 9.02 11.63
N THR A 55 3.26 9.82 12.51
CA THR A 55 3.22 9.58 13.95
C THR A 55 2.44 8.31 14.27
N GLU A 56 1.26 8.16 13.66
CA GLU A 56 0.41 6.97 13.81
C GLU A 56 1.09 5.72 13.25
N ARG A 57 1.69 5.82 12.06
CA ARG A 57 2.43 4.71 11.46
C ARG A 57 3.63 4.28 12.31
N ALA A 58 4.36 5.23 12.88
CA ALA A 58 5.48 4.94 13.78
C ALA A 58 5.02 4.25 15.07
N ARG A 59 3.89 4.68 15.65
CA ARG A 59 3.31 4.05 16.84
C ARG A 59 2.89 2.60 16.56
N ARG A 60 2.18 2.35 15.44
CA ARG A 60 1.77 1.00 15.02
C ARG A 60 2.98 0.10 14.81
N ARG A 61 4.01 0.61 14.11
CA ARG A 61 5.23 -0.16 13.85
C ARG A 61 6.00 -0.49 15.12
N LEU A 62 6.11 0.46 16.06
CA LEU A 62 6.74 0.21 17.35
C LEU A 62 5.99 -0.89 18.13
N ALA A 63 4.66 -0.83 18.17
CA ALA A 63 3.84 -1.85 18.84
C ALA A 63 4.04 -3.23 18.20
N GLU A 64 4.12 -3.31 16.87
CA GLU A 64 4.42 -4.56 16.15
C GLU A 64 5.81 -5.11 16.52
N LEU A 65 6.84 -4.28 16.54
CA LEU A 65 8.20 -4.70 16.91
C LEU A 65 8.24 -5.20 18.35
N THR A 66 7.62 -4.48 19.27
CA THR A 66 7.53 -4.87 20.69
C THR A 66 6.81 -6.20 20.86
N SER A 67 5.70 -6.44 20.16
CA SER A 67 4.97 -7.72 20.23
C SER A 67 5.79 -8.91 19.71
N ARG A 68 6.77 -8.64 18.85
CA ARG A 68 7.74 -9.65 18.35
C ARG A 68 8.99 -9.80 19.25
N GLY A 69 9.03 -9.12 20.39
CA GLY A 69 10.19 -9.15 21.31
C GLY A 69 11.40 -8.35 20.81
N LEU A 70 11.23 -7.47 19.84
CA LEU A 70 12.29 -6.63 19.32
C LEU A 70 12.29 -5.27 20.03
N SER A 71 13.46 -4.84 20.47
CA SER A 71 13.64 -3.50 21.05
C SER A 71 13.87 -2.49 19.95
N ALA A 72 13.09 -1.39 19.98
CA ALA A 72 13.27 -0.26 19.09
C ALA A 72 12.86 1.02 19.84
N SER A 73 13.46 2.17 19.51
CA SER A 73 12.99 3.45 20.00
C SER A 73 11.94 4.03 19.05
N TYR A 74 11.00 4.81 19.57
CA TYR A 74 10.01 5.50 18.76
C TYR A 74 10.68 6.42 17.70
N GLY A 75 11.72 7.17 18.12
CA GLY A 75 12.45 8.08 17.24
C GLY A 75 13.13 7.36 16.06
N ASP A 76 13.76 6.22 16.31
CA ASP A 76 14.41 5.43 15.27
C ASP A 76 13.38 4.87 14.27
N VAL A 77 12.27 4.34 14.77
CA VAL A 77 11.18 3.83 13.94
C VAL A 77 10.58 4.93 13.07
N GLN A 78 10.34 6.11 13.64
CA GLN A 78 9.80 7.26 12.89
C GLN A 78 10.77 7.74 11.82
N ALA A 79 12.07 7.84 12.14
CA ALA A 79 13.10 8.24 11.18
C ALA A 79 13.25 7.23 10.04
N GLU A 80 13.22 5.93 10.34
CA GLU A 80 13.25 4.86 9.33
C GLU A 80 12.05 4.94 8.37
N LEU A 81 10.85 5.14 8.91
CA LEU A 81 9.64 5.28 8.10
C LEU A 81 9.70 6.52 7.21
N ALA A 82 10.10 7.67 7.76
CA ALA A 82 10.24 8.91 6.99
C ALA A 82 11.29 8.79 5.87
N GLN A 83 12.40 8.12 6.13
CA GLN A 83 13.42 7.85 5.12
C GLN A 83 12.89 6.95 4.02
N ARG A 84 12.17 5.89 4.39
CA ARG A 84 11.56 4.97 3.43
C ARG A 84 10.54 5.66 2.55
N ASP A 85 9.66 6.50 3.13
CA ASP A 85 8.67 7.25 2.36
C ASP A 85 9.33 8.15 1.32
N ARG A 86 10.40 8.87 1.70
CA ARG A 86 11.18 9.67 0.73
C ARG A 86 11.74 8.80 -0.38
N GLN A 87 12.38 7.69 -0.06
CA GLN A 87 12.92 6.77 -1.06
C GLN A 87 11.83 6.22 -1.99
N ASP A 88 10.64 5.92 -1.46
CA ASP A 88 9.52 5.42 -2.24
C ASP A 88 8.94 6.51 -3.18
N MET A 89 8.94 7.78 -2.77
CA MET A 89 8.48 8.91 -3.59
C MET A 89 9.50 9.33 -4.67
N GLU A 90 10.80 9.24 -4.37
CA GLU A 90 11.88 9.71 -5.23
C GLU A 90 12.38 8.63 -6.22
N ARG A 91 11.86 7.42 -6.17
CA ARG A 91 12.26 6.35 -7.10
C ARG A 91 12.00 6.76 -8.56
N GLU A 92 12.97 6.55 -9.42
CA GLU A 92 12.82 6.75 -10.87
C GLU A 92 11.78 5.80 -11.47
N LEU A 93 11.75 4.55 -10.99
CA LEU A 93 10.81 3.53 -11.45
C LEU A 93 9.68 3.35 -10.44
N ALA A 94 8.45 3.61 -10.88
CA ALA A 94 7.22 3.46 -10.11
C ALA A 94 7.29 4.20 -8.75
N PRO A 95 7.43 5.52 -8.75
CA PRO A 95 7.39 6.30 -7.52
C PRO A 95 6.06 6.09 -6.80
N LEU A 96 6.09 6.14 -5.46
CA LEU A 96 4.87 6.11 -4.67
C LEU A 96 4.04 7.36 -4.96
N ARG A 97 2.94 7.17 -5.65
CA ARG A 97 1.95 8.22 -5.94
C ARG A 97 0.55 7.67 -5.74
N LYS A 98 -0.36 8.54 -5.35
CA LYS A 98 -1.78 8.18 -5.36
C LYS A 98 -2.18 7.87 -6.80
N PRO A 99 -2.69 6.66 -7.10
CA PRO A 99 -3.16 6.32 -8.45
C PRO A 99 -4.36 7.19 -8.85
N ASP A 100 -4.48 7.46 -10.14
CA ASP A 100 -5.65 8.16 -10.67
C ASP A 100 -6.93 7.38 -10.37
N GLY A 101 -7.95 8.10 -9.92
CA GLY A 101 -9.23 7.52 -9.50
C GLY A 101 -9.18 6.73 -8.19
N ALA A 102 -8.07 6.77 -7.43
CA ALA A 102 -8.01 6.10 -6.15
C ALA A 102 -8.79 6.85 -5.06
N ILE A 103 -9.58 6.12 -4.31
CA ILE A 103 -10.27 6.59 -3.11
C ILE A 103 -9.25 6.66 -1.97
N THR A 104 -9.11 7.81 -1.35
CA THR A 104 -8.24 7.96 -0.17
C THR A 104 -9.00 7.53 1.07
N VAL A 105 -8.40 6.62 1.83
CA VAL A 105 -8.86 6.21 3.16
C VAL A 105 -7.78 6.59 4.16
N ASP A 106 -8.04 7.63 4.96
CA ASP A 106 -7.17 8.01 6.07
C ASP A 106 -7.49 7.13 7.29
N SER A 107 -6.49 6.38 7.74
CA SER A 107 -6.62 5.49 8.88
C SER A 107 -6.01 6.06 10.17
N THR A 108 -5.64 7.36 10.19
CA THR A 108 -5.05 8.02 11.36
C THR A 108 -6.02 8.00 12.54
N GLY A 109 -5.64 7.32 13.63
CA GLY A 109 -6.48 7.18 14.83
C GLY A 109 -7.77 6.38 14.64
N VAL A 110 -7.96 5.74 13.48
CA VAL A 110 -9.16 4.95 13.16
C VAL A 110 -8.91 3.48 13.46
N PRO A 111 -9.86 2.78 14.14
CA PRO A 111 -9.76 1.35 14.36
C PRO A 111 -9.73 0.56 13.03
N PRO A 112 -8.98 -0.56 12.95
CA PRO A 112 -8.86 -1.35 11.73
C PRO A 112 -10.20 -1.80 11.15
N GLU A 113 -11.16 -2.14 12.01
CA GLU A 113 -12.50 -2.63 11.62
C GLU A 113 -13.28 -1.55 10.86
N VAL A 114 -13.15 -0.29 11.28
CA VAL A 114 -13.80 0.85 10.62
C VAL A 114 -13.15 1.12 9.27
N VAL A 115 -11.82 1.01 9.19
CA VAL A 115 -11.08 1.15 7.93
C VAL A 115 -11.50 0.05 6.94
N VAL A 116 -11.59 -1.20 7.40
CA VAL A 116 -12.06 -2.32 6.58
C VAL A 116 -13.48 -2.08 6.08
N GLN A 117 -14.40 -1.60 6.94
CA GLN A 117 -15.77 -1.29 6.53
C GLN A 117 -15.79 -0.21 5.44
N SER A 118 -15.02 0.85 5.58
CA SER A 118 -14.93 1.91 4.57
C SER A 118 -14.44 1.39 3.22
N ILE A 119 -13.51 0.42 3.23
CA ILE A 119 -13.02 -0.21 2.00
C ILE A 119 -14.11 -1.10 1.38
N LEU A 120 -14.83 -1.87 2.20
CA LEU A 120 -15.93 -2.72 1.72
C LEU A 120 -17.05 -1.88 1.10
N ASP A 121 -17.43 -0.79 1.72
CA ASP A 121 -18.44 0.14 1.21
C ASP A 121 -18.04 0.69 -0.17
N ALA A 122 -16.77 1.04 -0.34
CA ALA A 122 -16.24 1.50 -1.64
C ALA A 122 -16.31 0.40 -2.72
N VAL A 123 -16.01 -0.85 -2.36
CA VAL A 123 -16.14 -2.01 -3.26
C VAL A 123 -17.58 -2.25 -3.66
N GLU A 124 -18.52 -2.18 -2.72
CA GLU A 124 -19.95 -2.37 -2.99
C GLU A 124 -20.51 -1.29 -3.91
N GLN A 125 -20.13 -0.03 -3.69
CA GLN A 125 -20.52 1.09 -4.56
C GLN A 125 -20.05 0.89 -6.00
N ALA A 126 -18.79 0.48 -6.20
CA ALA A 126 -18.25 0.21 -7.53
C ALA A 126 -19.02 -0.93 -8.23
N ARG A 127 -19.35 -2.01 -7.51
CA ARG A 127 -20.13 -3.14 -8.05
C ARG A 127 -21.55 -2.75 -8.45
N CYS A 128 -22.17 -1.82 -7.75
CA CYS A 128 -23.49 -1.31 -8.11
C CYS A 128 -23.44 -0.50 -9.41
N CYS A 129 -22.40 0.32 -9.60
CA CYS A 129 -22.23 1.13 -10.81
C CYS A 129 -21.96 0.29 -12.07
N THR A 130 -21.33 -0.88 -11.94
CA THR A 130 -20.97 -1.75 -13.08
C THR A 130 -22.16 -2.63 -13.53
N ARG A 131 -23.24 -2.70 -12.77
CA ARG A 131 -24.44 -3.51 -13.06
C ARG A 131 -25.58 -2.74 -13.76
N SER A 132 -25.40 -1.45 -13.95
CA SER A 132 -26.35 -0.57 -14.66
C SER A 132 -25.92 -0.35 -16.08
#